data_4801a8b41e648a2c4e13c5c887ebce3d
#
_entry.id   4801a8b41e648a2c4e13c5c887ebce3d
#
_cell.length_a   1.000
_cell.length_b   1.000
_cell.length_c   1.000
_cell.angle_alpha   90.00
_cell.angle_beta   90.00
_cell.angle_gamma   90.00
#
_symmetry.space_group_name_H-M   'P 1'
#
loop_
_entity.id
_entity.type
_entity.pdbx_description
1 polymer ?
#
loop_
_entity_poly.entity_id
_entity_poly.type
_entity_poly.pdbx_seq_one_letter_code
_entity_poly.pdbx_strand_id
1 'polypeptide(L)'
;MKRVVVFVMLWAAFPVMASEELAKKHACFACHTVDKKMVGPSYKDVAAKYRSDKEAATKLALKVKNGSQGVWGTIPMPPNSAVPDADINTLVKWILSQK
;
A
#
# COMPACT_ATOMS: atom_id res chain seq x y z
N MET A 1 8.73 8.44 50.08
CA MET A 1 9.27 7.80 48.89
C MET A 1 8.30 8.01 47.74
N LYS A 2 8.71 8.83 46.77
CA LYS A 2 7.88 9.05 45.57
C LYS A 2 8.12 7.91 44.60
N ARG A 3 7.09 7.11 44.32
CA ARG A 3 7.14 6.13 43.26
C ARG A 3 7.00 6.86 41.93
N VAL A 4 8.04 6.86 41.14
CA VAL A 4 7.99 7.35 39.75
C VAL A 4 7.37 6.23 38.92
N VAL A 5 6.12 6.42 38.49
CA VAL A 5 5.50 5.53 37.49
C VAL A 5 5.96 5.99 36.14
N VAL A 6 6.89 5.26 35.55
CA VAL A 6 7.32 5.48 34.16
C VAL A 6 6.25 4.88 33.25
N PHE A 7 5.42 5.72 32.66
CA PHE A 7 4.55 5.29 31.55
C PHE A 7 5.41 5.06 30.32
N VAL A 8 5.68 3.80 30.04
CA VAL A 8 6.26 3.43 28.75
C VAL A 8 5.11 3.47 27.73
N MET A 9 5.04 4.55 26.94
CA MET A 9 4.17 4.56 25.77
C MET A 9 4.76 3.59 24.74
N LEU A 10 4.14 2.42 24.65
CA LEU A 10 4.34 1.54 23.52
C LEU A 10 3.67 2.16 22.30
N TRP A 11 4.46 2.82 21.47
CA TRP A 11 4.04 3.16 20.13
C TRP A 11 3.93 1.85 19.35
N ALA A 12 2.70 1.44 19.02
CA ALA A 12 2.49 0.42 18.04
C ALA A 12 2.86 1.02 16.68
N ALA A 13 4.15 1.00 16.36
CA ALA A 13 4.58 1.16 14.99
C ALA A 13 4.03 -0.04 14.23
N PHE A 14 3.12 0.19 13.26
CA PHE A 14 2.81 -0.84 12.28
C PHE A 14 4.13 -1.18 11.59
N PRO A 15 4.69 -2.37 11.80
CA PRO A 15 5.96 -2.68 11.17
C PRO A 15 5.73 -2.66 9.65
N VAL A 16 6.65 -2.03 8.92
CA VAL A 16 6.71 -2.04 7.45
C VAL A 16 6.55 -3.46 6.91
N MET A 17 7.03 -4.47 7.65
CA MET A 17 6.91 -5.89 7.34
C MET A 17 5.46 -6.41 7.30
N ALA A 18 4.55 -5.88 8.13
CA ALA A 18 3.15 -6.32 8.12
C ALA A 18 2.44 -5.93 6.81
N SER A 19 2.78 -4.79 6.22
CA SER A 19 2.24 -4.33 4.93
C SER A 19 2.83 -5.10 3.75
N GLU A 20 4.12 -5.45 3.80
CA GLU A 20 4.72 -6.35 2.81
C GLU A 20 4.08 -7.74 2.86
N GLU A 21 3.82 -8.27 4.04
CA GLU A 21 3.16 -9.56 4.20
C GLU A 21 1.73 -9.55 3.68
N LEU A 22 1.00 -8.46 3.87
CA LEU A 22 -0.32 -8.28 3.26
C LEU A 22 -0.24 -8.30 1.73
N ALA A 23 0.74 -7.63 1.16
CA ALA A 23 0.95 -7.62 -0.28
C ALA A 23 1.27 -9.05 -0.80
N LYS A 24 2.07 -9.81 -0.08
CA LYS A 24 2.35 -11.22 -0.41
C LYS A 24 1.11 -12.08 -0.28
N LYS A 25 0.37 -11.93 0.81
CA LYS A 25 -0.86 -12.69 1.08
C LYS A 25 -1.89 -12.50 -0.03
N HIS A 26 -2.01 -11.30 -0.56
CA HIS A 26 -2.97 -10.96 -1.61
C HIS A 26 -2.37 -11.03 -3.02
N ALA A 27 -1.20 -11.63 -3.17
CA ALA A 27 -0.52 -11.86 -4.45
C ALA A 27 -0.18 -10.58 -5.25
N CYS A 28 -0.06 -9.43 -4.60
CA CYS A 28 0.31 -8.17 -5.25
C CYS A 28 1.70 -8.25 -5.90
N PHE A 29 2.63 -8.98 -5.29
CA PHE A 29 3.99 -9.16 -5.81
C PHE A 29 4.07 -10.07 -7.06
N ALA A 30 2.97 -10.66 -7.48
CA ALA A 30 2.92 -11.35 -8.78
C ALA A 30 3.12 -10.37 -9.94
N CYS A 31 2.69 -9.10 -9.77
CA CYS A 31 2.73 -8.07 -10.81
C CYS A 31 3.49 -6.81 -10.40
N HIS A 32 3.71 -6.59 -9.12
CA HIS A 32 4.38 -5.39 -8.60
C HIS A 32 5.61 -5.76 -7.78
N THR A 33 6.61 -4.87 -7.78
CA THR A 33 7.68 -4.88 -6.79
C THR A 33 7.84 -3.47 -6.20
N VAL A 34 8.66 -3.33 -5.17
CA VAL A 34 8.92 -2.02 -4.57
C VAL A 34 9.73 -1.13 -5.51
N ASP A 35 10.76 -1.67 -6.15
CA ASP A 35 11.77 -0.90 -6.88
C ASP A 35 11.69 -1.00 -8.39
N LYS A 36 11.18 -2.08 -8.93
CA LYS A 36 11.27 -2.41 -10.35
C LYS A 36 9.91 -2.56 -10.99
N LYS A 37 9.79 -2.05 -12.22
CA LYS A 37 8.63 -2.34 -13.07
C LYS A 37 8.65 -3.82 -13.46
N MET A 38 7.50 -4.45 -13.31
CA MET A 38 7.21 -5.79 -13.83
C MET A 38 6.01 -5.73 -14.78
N VAL A 39 4.99 -6.52 -14.54
CA VAL A 39 3.70 -6.40 -15.23
C VAL A 39 3.05 -5.07 -14.87
N GLY A 40 3.02 -4.73 -13.58
CA GLY A 40 2.58 -3.44 -13.08
C GLY A 40 3.74 -2.50 -12.73
N PRO A 41 3.45 -1.23 -12.43
CA PRO A 41 4.46 -0.26 -12.01
C PRO A 41 5.07 -0.65 -10.66
N SER A 42 6.30 -0.18 -10.41
CA SER A 42 6.90 -0.29 -9.08
C SER A 42 6.10 0.53 -8.07
N TYR A 43 6.11 0.14 -6.81
CA TYR A 43 5.43 0.90 -5.78
C TYR A 43 6.06 2.27 -5.57
N LYS A 44 7.37 2.41 -5.79
CA LYS A 44 8.04 3.72 -5.77
C LYS A 44 7.54 4.65 -6.87
N ASP A 45 7.30 4.14 -8.06
CA ASP A 45 6.75 4.94 -9.16
C ASP A 45 5.29 5.34 -8.89
N VAL A 46 4.50 4.45 -8.32
CA VAL A 46 3.14 4.78 -7.89
C VAL A 46 3.16 5.90 -6.85
N ALA A 47 4.00 5.77 -5.82
CA ALA A 47 4.14 6.80 -4.79
C ALA A 47 4.58 8.15 -5.39
N ALA A 48 5.53 8.14 -6.31
CA ALA A 48 6.01 9.35 -6.99
C ALA A 48 4.91 10.04 -7.80
N LYS A 49 4.12 9.26 -8.56
CA LYS A 49 3.02 9.79 -9.39
C LYS A 49 1.95 10.48 -8.54
N TYR A 50 1.63 9.92 -7.40
CA TYR A 50 0.53 10.40 -6.55
C TYR A 50 0.96 11.27 -5.38
N ARG A 51 2.24 11.64 -5.28
CA ARG A 51 2.80 12.37 -4.13
C ARG A 51 2.09 13.67 -3.82
N SER A 52 1.65 14.39 -4.84
CA SER A 52 0.98 15.69 -4.70
C SER A 52 -0.55 15.60 -4.72
N ASP A 53 -1.10 14.41 -4.88
CA ASP A 53 -2.54 14.20 -4.95
C ASP A 53 -3.10 13.94 -3.55
N LYS A 54 -3.91 14.86 -3.05
CA LYS A 54 -4.54 14.74 -1.72
C LYS A 54 -5.55 13.60 -1.62
N GLU A 55 -6.07 13.16 -2.76
CA GLU A 55 -7.05 12.07 -2.86
C GLU A 55 -6.42 10.73 -3.27
N ALA A 56 -5.09 10.65 -3.28
CA ALA A 56 -4.36 9.48 -3.75
C ALA A 56 -4.82 8.20 -3.06
N ALA A 57 -4.95 8.21 -1.74
CA ALA A 57 -5.35 7.03 -0.98
C ALA A 57 -6.72 6.51 -1.41
N THR A 58 -7.70 7.38 -1.57
CA THR A 58 -9.05 7.01 -2.02
C THR A 58 -9.04 6.47 -3.45
N LYS A 59 -8.34 7.17 -4.35
CA LYS A 59 -8.24 6.75 -5.76
C LYS A 59 -7.55 5.40 -5.91
N LEU A 60 -6.45 5.18 -5.22
CA LEU A 60 -5.70 3.93 -5.29
C LEU A 60 -6.46 2.78 -4.66
N ALA A 61 -7.17 3.01 -3.57
CA ALA A 61 -8.02 1.99 -2.96
C ALA A 61 -9.10 1.49 -3.93
N LEU A 62 -9.74 2.40 -4.67
CA LEU A 62 -10.73 2.04 -5.69
C LEU A 62 -10.09 1.26 -6.85
N LYS A 63 -8.90 1.63 -7.28
CA LYS A 63 -8.17 0.93 -8.34
C LYS A 63 -7.77 -0.49 -7.93
N VAL A 64 -7.37 -0.68 -6.70
CA VAL A 64 -7.08 -2.02 -6.17
C VAL A 64 -8.34 -2.87 -6.11
N LYS A 65 -9.42 -2.31 -5.58
CA LYS A 65 -10.69 -3.03 -5.42
C LYS A 65 -11.34 -3.41 -6.74
N ASN A 66 -11.43 -2.45 -7.65
CA ASN A 66 -12.18 -2.55 -8.89
C ASN A 66 -11.32 -2.82 -10.12
N GLY A 67 -9.99 -2.82 -9.97
CA GLY A 67 -9.06 -2.86 -11.07
C GLY A 67 -8.87 -1.51 -11.74
N SER A 68 -7.92 -1.43 -12.65
CA SER A 68 -7.67 -0.22 -13.42
C SER A 68 -7.13 -0.55 -14.81
N GLN A 69 -7.28 0.38 -15.74
CA GLN A 69 -6.83 0.24 -17.11
C GLN A 69 -6.35 1.58 -17.65
N GLY A 70 -5.27 1.55 -18.43
CA GLY A 70 -4.80 2.70 -19.20
C GLY A 70 -3.95 3.72 -18.46
N VAL A 71 -3.81 3.64 -17.14
CA VAL A 71 -3.01 4.60 -16.37
C VAL A 71 -1.50 4.38 -16.53
N TRP A 72 -1.10 3.11 -16.58
CA TRP A 72 0.30 2.68 -16.65
C TRP A 72 0.63 1.90 -17.94
N GLY A 73 -0.22 1.99 -18.94
CA GLY A 73 -0.08 1.27 -20.20
C GLY A 73 -1.30 0.43 -20.53
N THR A 74 -1.13 -0.53 -21.43
CA THR A 74 -2.23 -1.31 -22.01
C THR A 74 -2.63 -2.53 -21.18
N ILE A 75 -1.76 -3.00 -20.27
CA ILE A 75 -2.05 -4.17 -19.45
C ILE A 75 -2.94 -3.75 -18.29
N PRO A 76 -4.16 -4.31 -18.17
CA PRO A 76 -5.05 -3.94 -17.08
C PRO A 76 -4.61 -4.58 -15.76
N MET A 77 -4.83 -3.86 -14.67
CA MET A 77 -4.77 -4.43 -13.33
C MET A 77 -6.13 -5.08 -13.03
N PRO A 78 -6.18 -6.38 -12.75
CA PRO A 78 -7.45 -7.04 -12.43
C PRO A 78 -8.00 -6.55 -11.08
N PRO A 79 -9.34 -6.63 -10.88
CA PRO A 79 -9.94 -6.27 -9.61
C PRO A 79 -9.55 -7.26 -8.49
N ASN A 80 -9.36 -6.73 -7.29
CA ASN A 80 -9.08 -7.49 -6.08
C ASN A 80 -10.29 -7.44 -5.13
N SER A 81 -11.45 -7.81 -5.64
CA SER A 81 -12.72 -7.65 -4.94
C SER A 81 -12.84 -8.48 -3.65
N ALA A 82 -12.07 -9.55 -3.53
CA ALA A 82 -12.04 -10.40 -2.34
C ALA A 82 -11.16 -9.86 -1.20
N VAL A 83 -10.30 -8.87 -1.48
CA VAL A 83 -9.45 -8.27 -0.45
C VAL A 83 -10.29 -7.35 0.44
N PRO A 84 -10.26 -7.51 1.77
CA PRO A 84 -10.99 -6.64 2.67
C PRO A 84 -10.58 -5.17 2.53
N ASP A 85 -11.52 -4.25 2.64
CA ASP A 85 -11.26 -2.82 2.50
C ASP A 85 -10.22 -2.31 3.50
N ALA A 86 -10.21 -2.82 4.74
CA ALA A 86 -9.21 -2.47 5.73
C ALA A 86 -7.79 -2.84 5.27
N ASP A 87 -7.61 -4.00 4.66
CA ASP A 87 -6.32 -4.45 4.12
C ASP A 87 -5.90 -3.60 2.93
N ILE A 88 -6.83 -3.26 2.05
CA ILE A 88 -6.57 -2.37 0.91
C ILE A 88 -6.09 -1.00 1.42
N ASN A 89 -6.75 -0.42 2.41
CA ASN A 89 -6.36 0.86 2.98
C ASN A 89 -4.95 0.81 3.60
N THR A 90 -4.62 -0.25 4.29
CA THR A 90 -3.29 -0.48 4.86
C THR A 90 -2.23 -0.60 3.76
N LEU A 91 -2.51 -1.38 2.72
CA LEU A 91 -1.62 -1.55 1.57
C LEU A 91 -1.38 -0.24 0.83
N VAL A 92 -2.42 0.53 0.57
CA VAL A 92 -2.33 1.81 -0.14
C VAL A 92 -1.49 2.82 0.63
N LYS A 93 -1.65 2.91 1.94
CA LYS A 93 -0.81 3.78 2.78
C LYS A 93 0.66 3.37 2.72
N TRP A 94 0.93 2.08 2.75
CA TRP A 94 2.29 1.57 2.64
C TRP A 94 2.89 1.87 1.25
N ILE A 95 2.14 1.64 0.18
CA ILE A 95 2.56 1.95 -1.19
C ILE A 95 2.91 3.44 -1.31
N LEU A 96 2.05 4.33 -0.82
CA LEU A 96 2.27 5.77 -0.87
C LEU A 96 3.44 6.24 0.00
N SER A 97 3.89 5.44 0.96
CA SER A 97 5.05 5.74 1.81
C SER A 97 6.39 5.41 1.16
N GLN A 98 6.40 4.75 0.01
CA GLN A 98 7.63 4.38 -0.68
C GLN A 98 8.34 5.63 -1.26
N LYS A 99 9.66 5.65 -1.18
CA LYS A 99 10.49 6.78 -1.62
C LYS A 99 11.48 6.38 -2.70
#